data_626446e185ac519361fecab5579eb6fd
#
_entry.id   626446e185ac519361fecab5579eb6fd
#
_cell.length_a   1.000
_cell.length_b   1.000
_cell.length_c   1.000
_cell.angle_alpha   90.00
_cell.angle_beta   90.00
_cell.angle_gamma   90.00
#
_symmetry.space_group_name_H-M   'P 1'
#
loop_
_entity.id
_entity.type
_entity.pdbx_description
1 polymer ?
#
loop_
_entity_poly.entity_id
_entity_poly.type
_entity_poly.pdbx_seq_one_letter_code
_entity_poly.pdbx_strand_id
1 'polypeptide(L)'
;MKPDLLSILVGINDVGRTVTKDKGFDQWEASYRFILDASRKANPDLRLVLLDPFVLATGRLSDQAAFKAKRELVDRLCVIVAQLAKDYRAVQVKTQEVFDAAAKAVDPDHWIWDGVHPLPQGHELIARNWLQQVSA
;
A
#
# COMPACT_ATOMS: atom_id res chain seq x y z
N MET A 1 11.27 -23.62 -3.12
CA MET A 1 11.86 -22.59 -2.21
C MET A 1 10.82 -22.26 -1.14
N LYS A 2 11.20 -22.20 0.11
CA LYS A 2 10.31 -21.86 1.23
C LYS A 2 10.72 -20.49 1.76
N PRO A 3 9.97 -19.40 1.51
CA PRO A 3 10.34 -18.08 1.98
C PRO A 3 10.17 -17.95 3.50
N ASP A 4 11.00 -17.16 4.14
CA ASP A 4 10.91 -16.81 5.56
C ASP A 4 10.15 -15.50 5.78
N LEU A 5 10.02 -14.68 4.73
CA LEU A 5 9.33 -13.41 4.74
C LEU A 5 8.58 -13.20 3.42
N LEU A 6 7.35 -12.73 3.52
CA LEU A 6 6.52 -12.29 2.39
C LEU A 6 6.15 -10.82 2.59
N SER A 7 6.55 -9.99 1.64
CA SER A 7 6.21 -8.57 1.59
C SER A 7 5.19 -8.32 0.46
N ILE A 8 4.08 -7.65 0.77
CA ILE A 8 2.97 -7.45 -0.17
C ILE A 8 2.64 -5.97 -0.28
N LEU A 9 2.63 -5.45 -1.51
CA LEU A 9 2.14 -4.12 -1.87
C LEU A 9 1.15 -4.27 -3.02
N VAL A 10 -0.13 -4.15 -2.74
CA VAL A 10 -1.24 -4.31 -3.70
C VAL A 10 -2.37 -3.32 -3.41
N GLY A 11 -3.30 -3.17 -4.35
CA GLY A 11 -4.53 -2.41 -4.17
C GLY A 11 -4.69 -1.23 -5.12
N ILE A 12 -3.62 -0.55 -5.52
CA ILE A 12 -3.72 0.64 -6.37
C ILE A 12 -4.34 0.35 -7.74
N ASN A 13 -4.12 -0.83 -8.29
CA ASN A 13 -4.69 -1.25 -9.57
C ASN A 13 -6.18 -1.63 -9.47
N ASP A 14 -6.67 -1.85 -8.27
CA ASP A 14 -8.08 -2.17 -8.01
C ASP A 14 -8.92 -0.89 -7.89
N VAL A 15 -8.29 0.21 -7.46
CA VAL A 15 -8.95 1.50 -7.24
C VAL A 15 -9.47 2.09 -8.56
N GLY A 16 -10.78 2.33 -8.60
CA GLY A 16 -11.48 2.83 -9.78
C GLY A 16 -11.86 1.73 -10.79
N ARG A 17 -11.54 0.47 -10.50
CA ARG A 17 -11.87 -0.69 -11.35
C ARG A 17 -12.81 -1.65 -10.60
N THR A 18 -12.28 -2.43 -9.69
CA THR A 18 -13.03 -3.38 -8.85
C THR A 18 -13.43 -2.77 -7.51
N VAL A 19 -12.61 -1.85 -6.98
CA VAL A 19 -12.89 -1.06 -5.78
C VAL A 19 -13.35 0.33 -6.18
N THR A 20 -14.60 0.67 -5.87
CA THR A 20 -15.21 1.98 -6.14
C THR A 20 -15.82 2.53 -4.86
N LYS A 21 -16.38 3.76 -4.89
CA LYS A 21 -16.99 4.39 -3.71
C LYS A 21 -18.02 3.48 -3.00
N ASP A 22 -18.79 2.74 -3.78
CA ASP A 22 -19.96 2.01 -3.28
C ASP A 22 -19.75 0.50 -3.15
N LYS A 23 -18.65 -0.07 -3.69
CA LYS A 23 -18.46 -1.52 -3.72
C LYS A 23 -16.99 -1.94 -3.83
N GLY A 24 -16.77 -3.24 -3.61
CA GLY A 24 -15.54 -3.94 -3.90
C GLY A 24 -14.58 -4.08 -2.72
N PHE A 25 -14.75 -3.33 -1.63
CA PHE A 25 -13.86 -3.39 -0.46
C PHE A 25 -13.92 -4.75 0.23
N ASP A 26 -15.11 -5.29 0.47
CA ASP A 26 -15.27 -6.60 1.13
C ASP A 26 -14.64 -7.73 0.30
N GLN A 27 -14.85 -7.70 -1.02
CA GLN A 27 -14.25 -8.68 -1.92
C GLN A 27 -12.73 -8.53 -1.99
N TRP A 28 -12.22 -7.31 -1.98
CA TRP A 28 -10.78 -7.03 -1.96
C TRP A 28 -10.15 -7.55 -0.66
N GLU A 29 -10.76 -7.26 0.48
CA GLU A 29 -10.33 -7.76 1.78
C GLU A 29 -10.36 -9.29 1.82
N ALA A 30 -11.44 -9.93 1.37
CA ALA A 30 -11.59 -11.38 1.34
C ALA A 30 -10.50 -12.04 0.47
N SER A 31 -10.18 -11.44 -0.69
CA SER A 31 -9.12 -11.92 -1.57
C SER A 31 -7.73 -11.77 -0.91
N TYR A 32 -7.49 -10.68 -0.21
CA TYR A 32 -6.24 -10.48 0.51
C TYR A 32 -6.09 -11.48 1.66
N ARG A 33 -7.14 -11.69 2.46
CA ARG A 33 -7.18 -12.72 3.52
C ARG A 33 -6.90 -14.11 2.96
N PHE A 34 -7.48 -14.45 1.82
CA PHE A 34 -7.20 -15.74 1.15
C PHE A 34 -5.70 -15.92 0.86
N ILE A 35 -5.02 -14.88 0.36
CA ILE A 35 -3.57 -14.93 0.09
C ILE A 35 -2.79 -15.12 1.40
N LEU A 36 -3.13 -14.39 2.45
CA LEU A 36 -2.46 -14.47 3.74
C LEU A 36 -2.67 -15.83 4.41
N ASP A 37 -3.89 -16.36 4.39
CA ASP A 37 -4.23 -17.68 4.92
C ASP A 37 -3.50 -18.78 4.19
N ALA A 38 -3.50 -18.75 2.86
CA ALA A 38 -2.76 -19.74 2.04
C ALA A 38 -1.26 -19.69 2.32
N SER A 39 -0.70 -18.50 2.47
CA SER A 39 0.72 -18.29 2.78
C SER A 39 1.09 -18.85 4.15
N ARG A 40 0.29 -18.56 5.19
CA ARG A 40 0.49 -19.09 6.54
C ARG A 40 0.24 -20.59 6.65
N LYS A 41 -0.69 -21.12 5.87
CA LYS A 41 -0.90 -22.57 5.77
C LYS A 41 0.33 -23.28 5.20
N ALA A 42 0.97 -22.67 4.20
CA ALA A 42 2.18 -23.22 3.59
C ALA A 42 3.42 -23.07 4.48
N ASN A 43 3.51 -22.00 5.26
CA ASN A 43 4.57 -21.74 6.23
C ASN A 43 4.01 -21.00 7.46
N PRO A 44 3.70 -21.71 8.58
CA PRO A 44 3.17 -21.10 9.80
C PRO A 44 4.06 -20.01 10.41
N ASP A 45 5.38 -20.11 10.23
CA ASP A 45 6.38 -19.18 10.75
C ASP A 45 6.69 -18.02 9.81
N LEU A 46 6.00 -17.95 8.66
CA LEU A 46 6.22 -16.92 7.65
C LEU A 46 6.02 -15.51 8.24
N ARG A 47 7.03 -14.68 8.17
CA ARG A 47 6.91 -13.26 8.51
C ARG A 47 6.16 -12.53 7.39
N LEU A 48 5.20 -11.69 7.76
CA LEU A 48 4.39 -10.93 6.82
C LEU A 48 4.67 -9.44 6.98
N VAL A 49 4.85 -8.76 5.84
CA VAL A 49 4.99 -7.31 5.75
C VAL A 49 3.96 -6.79 4.74
N LEU A 50 3.03 -5.96 5.20
CA LEU A 50 1.97 -5.40 4.38
C LEU A 50 2.24 -3.90 4.18
N LEU A 51 2.36 -3.48 2.94
CA LEU A 51 2.55 -2.07 2.60
C LEU A 51 1.21 -1.46 2.18
N ASP A 52 0.94 -0.25 2.64
CA ASP A 52 -0.24 0.49 2.21
C ASP A 52 -0.15 0.82 0.72
N PRO A 53 -1.24 0.71 -0.06
CA PRO A 53 -1.31 1.35 -1.36
C PRO A 53 -1.19 2.87 -1.20
N PHE A 54 -0.70 3.56 -2.22
CA PHE A 54 -0.45 4.99 -2.14
C PHE A 54 -0.74 5.73 -3.45
N VAL A 55 -1.02 7.02 -3.35
CA VAL A 55 -1.16 7.97 -4.46
C VAL A 55 -0.61 9.34 -4.06
N LEU A 56 -0.09 10.08 -5.04
CA LEU A 56 0.22 11.51 -4.92
C LEU A 56 -0.44 12.30 -6.06
N ALA A 57 -0.61 13.61 -5.83
CA ALA A 57 -1.22 14.53 -6.80
C ALA A 57 -0.21 14.93 -7.90
N THR A 58 0.20 13.97 -8.73
CA THR A 58 1.17 14.15 -9.81
C THR A 58 0.68 13.57 -11.11
N GLY A 59 1.22 14.02 -12.23
CA GLY A 59 0.93 13.51 -13.56
C GLY A 59 -0.57 13.43 -13.85
N ARG A 60 -1.09 12.26 -14.09
CA ARG A 60 -2.52 12.02 -14.38
C ARG A 60 -3.46 12.34 -13.21
N LEU A 61 -2.93 12.45 -12.00
CA LEU A 61 -3.68 12.78 -10.79
C LEU A 61 -3.38 14.21 -10.30
N SER A 62 -2.85 15.09 -11.15
CA SER A 62 -2.65 16.51 -10.82
C SER A 62 -3.98 17.27 -10.71
N ASP A 63 -5.06 16.81 -11.35
CA ASP A 63 -6.40 17.35 -11.12
C ASP A 63 -6.88 17.01 -9.70
N GLN A 64 -7.26 18.06 -8.96
CA GLN A 64 -7.60 17.94 -7.54
C GLN A 64 -8.82 17.04 -7.28
N ALA A 65 -9.85 17.10 -8.14
CA ALA A 65 -11.06 16.31 -7.96
C ALA A 65 -10.78 14.82 -8.23
N ALA A 66 -10.03 14.52 -9.30
CA ALA A 66 -9.61 13.15 -9.62
C ALA A 66 -8.70 12.56 -8.53
N PHE A 67 -7.73 13.35 -8.06
CA PHE A 67 -6.87 12.95 -6.96
C PHE A 67 -7.65 12.67 -5.68
N LYS A 68 -8.51 13.58 -5.26
CA LYS A 68 -9.32 13.43 -4.04
C LYS A 68 -10.17 12.18 -4.08
N ALA A 69 -10.87 11.95 -5.19
CA ALA A 69 -11.72 10.76 -5.35
C ALA A 69 -10.90 9.46 -5.25
N LYS A 70 -9.72 9.40 -5.88
CA LYS A 70 -8.84 8.24 -5.81
C LYS A 70 -8.22 8.09 -4.42
N ARG A 71 -7.81 9.19 -3.79
CA ARG A 71 -7.22 9.20 -2.45
C ARG A 71 -8.19 8.67 -1.39
N GLU A 72 -9.46 9.05 -1.44
CA GLU A 72 -10.49 8.54 -0.52
C GLU A 72 -10.60 7.00 -0.57
N LEU A 73 -10.50 6.40 -1.76
CA LEU A 73 -10.52 4.95 -1.90
C LEU A 73 -9.23 4.30 -1.36
N VAL A 74 -8.08 4.92 -1.63
CA VAL A 74 -6.78 4.46 -1.10
C VAL A 74 -6.77 4.51 0.43
N ASP A 75 -7.25 5.59 1.03
CA ASP A 75 -7.31 5.72 2.50
C ASP A 75 -8.17 4.61 3.13
N ARG A 76 -9.28 4.24 2.49
CA ARG A 76 -10.11 3.10 2.94
C ARG A 76 -9.36 1.77 2.83
N LEU A 77 -8.59 1.56 1.76
CA LEU A 77 -7.75 0.36 1.63
C LEU A 77 -6.65 0.33 2.71
N CYS A 78 -6.04 1.47 3.04
CA CYS A 78 -5.05 1.56 4.11
C CYS A 78 -5.62 1.14 5.48
N VAL A 79 -6.89 1.50 5.76
CA VAL A 79 -7.59 1.04 6.98
C VAL A 79 -7.74 -0.49 6.98
N ILE A 80 -8.09 -1.09 5.84
CA ILE A 80 -8.18 -2.55 5.72
C ILE A 80 -6.80 -3.19 5.92
N VAL A 81 -5.75 -2.64 5.28
CA VAL A 81 -4.36 -3.14 5.46
C VAL A 81 -3.94 -3.09 6.93
N ALA A 82 -4.27 -2.01 7.65
CA ALA A 82 -3.99 -1.89 9.07
C ALA A 82 -4.71 -2.99 9.90
N GLN A 83 -5.97 -3.28 9.58
CA GLN A 83 -6.71 -4.37 10.23
C GLN A 83 -6.11 -5.73 9.91
N LEU A 84 -5.77 -5.98 8.64
CA LEU A 84 -5.10 -7.22 8.22
C LEU A 84 -3.75 -7.40 8.94
N ALA A 85 -2.95 -6.33 9.02
CA ALA A 85 -1.67 -6.39 9.72
C ALA A 85 -1.84 -6.78 11.19
N LYS A 86 -2.85 -6.26 11.86
CA LYS A 86 -3.20 -6.63 13.24
C LYS A 86 -3.64 -8.09 13.34
N ASP A 87 -4.58 -8.52 12.50
CA ASP A 87 -5.17 -9.87 12.54
C ASP A 87 -4.13 -10.95 12.27
N TYR A 88 -3.20 -10.69 11.35
CA TYR A 88 -2.16 -11.64 10.94
C TYR A 88 -0.82 -11.45 11.66
N ARG A 89 -0.71 -10.54 12.63
CA ARG A 89 0.54 -10.17 13.30
C ARG A 89 1.64 -9.83 12.28
N ALA A 90 1.27 -9.07 11.26
CA ALA A 90 2.17 -8.59 10.23
C ALA A 90 2.73 -7.21 10.58
N VAL A 91 3.89 -6.89 10.02
CA VAL A 91 4.40 -5.50 10.03
C VAL A 91 3.63 -4.72 8.98
N GLN A 92 3.06 -3.57 9.35
CA GLN A 92 2.50 -2.61 8.39
C GLN A 92 3.54 -1.55 8.05
N VAL A 93 3.82 -1.34 6.78
CA VAL A 93 4.59 -0.19 6.29
C VAL A 93 3.58 0.83 5.75
N LYS A 94 3.44 1.94 6.45
CA LYS A 94 2.46 3.00 6.14
C LYS A 94 2.94 3.88 4.98
N THR A 95 3.03 3.29 3.81
CA THR A 95 3.64 3.87 2.62
C THR A 95 2.96 5.17 2.19
N GLN A 96 1.63 5.27 2.31
CA GLN A 96 0.91 6.52 2.01
C GLN A 96 1.32 7.65 2.95
N GLU A 97 1.41 7.42 4.26
CA GLU A 97 1.85 8.43 5.23
C GLU A 97 3.31 8.87 4.97
N VAL A 98 4.16 7.92 4.56
CA VAL A 98 5.55 8.19 4.19
C VAL A 98 5.63 9.15 3.00
N PHE A 99 4.86 8.91 1.94
CA PHE A 99 4.80 9.80 0.78
C PHE A 99 4.16 11.14 1.10
N ASP A 100 3.13 11.16 1.92
CA ASP A 100 2.49 12.43 2.37
C ASP A 100 3.48 13.32 3.13
N ALA A 101 4.30 12.73 3.99
CA ALA A 101 5.33 13.45 4.72
C ALA A 101 6.44 13.96 3.79
N ALA A 102 6.91 13.12 2.87
CA ALA A 102 7.95 13.47 1.92
C ALA A 102 7.50 14.59 0.96
N ALA A 103 6.24 14.55 0.50
CA ALA A 103 5.65 15.54 -0.39
C ALA A 103 5.43 16.92 0.25
N LYS A 104 5.46 17.02 1.58
CA LYS A 104 5.46 18.30 2.29
C LYS A 104 6.82 19.01 2.25
N ALA A 105 7.90 18.25 2.15
CA ALA A 105 9.26 18.77 2.17
C ALA A 105 9.82 19.01 0.76
N VAL A 106 9.45 18.16 -0.19
CA VAL A 106 9.91 18.20 -1.58
C VAL A 106 8.72 17.97 -2.49
N ASP A 107 8.67 18.65 -3.63
CA ASP A 107 7.59 18.56 -4.61
C ASP A 107 7.20 17.09 -4.89
N PRO A 108 5.91 16.75 -4.90
CA PRO A 108 5.43 15.40 -5.17
C PRO A 108 5.99 14.74 -6.44
N ASP A 109 6.23 15.53 -7.50
CA ASP A 109 6.81 15.07 -8.76
C ASP A 109 8.24 14.52 -8.62
N HIS A 110 8.93 14.86 -7.53
CA HIS A 110 10.22 14.25 -7.19
C HIS A 110 10.10 12.78 -6.80
N TRP A 111 8.96 12.37 -6.26
CA TRP A 111 8.75 11.03 -5.70
C TRP A 111 7.99 10.09 -6.64
N ILE A 112 6.94 10.60 -7.27
CA ILE A 112 6.00 9.83 -8.10
C ILE A 112 5.70 10.63 -9.37
N TRP A 113 5.82 10.02 -10.55
CA TRP A 113 5.69 10.77 -11.81
C TRP A 113 4.25 10.84 -12.37
N ASP A 114 3.41 9.82 -12.12
CA ASP A 114 2.07 9.73 -12.73
C ASP A 114 0.93 9.54 -11.71
N GLY A 115 1.22 9.81 -10.46
CA GLY A 115 0.31 9.65 -9.34
C GLY A 115 0.44 8.32 -8.59
N VAL A 116 1.01 7.27 -9.20
CA VAL A 116 1.04 5.91 -8.63
C VAL A 116 2.37 5.18 -8.77
N HIS A 117 3.20 5.53 -9.75
CA HIS A 117 4.48 4.84 -10.00
C HIS A 117 5.65 5.66 -9.44
N PRO A 118 6.39 5.13 -8.46
CA PRO A 118 7.53 5.82 -7.89
C PRO A 118 8.68 6.00 -8.88
N LEU A 119 9.33 7.14 -8.78
CA LEU A 119 10.66 7.39 -9.36
C LEU A 119 11.72 6.68 -8.49
N PRO A 120 12.99 6.61 -8.91
CA PRO A 120 14.07 5.99 -8.13
C PRO A 120 14.12 6.48 -6.67
N GLN A 121 13.94 7.79 -6.45
CA GLN A 121 13.90 8.39 -5.12
C GLN A 121 12.70 7.91 -4.29
N GLY A 122 11.54 7.72 -4.95
CA GLY A 122 10.35 7.17 -4.31
C GLY A 122 10.55 5.70 -3.91
N HIS A 123 11.21 4.91 -4.75
CA HIS A 123 11.57 3.53 -4.42
C HIS A 123 12.55 3.47 -3.25
N GLU A 124 13.56 4.35 -3.22
CA GLU A 124 14.50 4.43 -2.09
C GLU A 124 13.78 4.80 -0.80
N LEU A 125 12.83 5.75 -0.86
CA LEU A 125 12.01 6.14 0.29
C LEU A 125 11.22 4.95 0.86
N ILE A 126 10.57 4.16 -0.01
CA ILE A 126 9.87 2.93 0.39
C ILE A 126 10.85 1.95 1.03
N ALA A 127 11.98 1.68 0.40
CA ALA A 127 12.97 0.71 0.88
C ALA A 127 13.55 1.09 2.25
N ARG A 128 13.89 2.35 2.48
CA ARG A 128 14.38 2.84 3.78
C ARG A 128 13.34 2.66 4.88
N ASN A 129 12.08 3.02 4.61
CA ASN A 129 11.00 2.85 5.59
C ASN A 129 10.69 1.37 5.85
N TRP A 130 10.72 0.54 4.81
CA TRP A 130 10.58 -0.90 4.96
C TRP A 130 11.67 -1.47 5.88
N LEU A 131 12.93 -1.16 5.62
CA LEU A 131 14.05 -1.62 6.45
C LEU A 131 13.90 -1.15 7.90
N GLN A 132 13.53 0.11 8.13
CA GLN A 132 13.33 0.65 9.46
C GLN A 132 12.22 -0.08 10.24
N GLN A 133 11.11 -0.40 9.59
CA GLN A 133 9.97 -1.06 10.23
C GLN A 133 10.18 -2.57 10.44
N VAL A 134 10.85 -3.24 9.50
CA VAL A 134 11.01 -4.70 9.52
C VAL A 134 12.20 -5.14 10.35
N SER A 135 13.21 -4.28 10.53
CA SER A 135 14.41 -4.56 11.35
C SER A 135 14.26 -4.13 12.81
N ALA A 136 13.14 -3.47 13.15
CA ALA A 136 12.88 -2.99 14.51
C ALA A 136 12.45 -4.11 15.45
#